data_53d9ff493b03dc89bbd5de3b10a170d4
#
_entry.id   53d9ff493b03dc89bbd5de3b10a170d4
#
_cell.length_a   1.000
_cell.length_b   1.000
_cell.length_c   1.000
_cell.angle_alpha   90.00
_cell.angle_beta   90.00
_cell.angle_gamma   90.00
#
_symmetry.space_group_name_H-M   'P 1'
#
loop_
_entity.id
_entity.type
_entity.pdbx_description
1 polymer ?
#
loop_
_entity_poly.entity_id
_entity_poly.type
_entity_poly.pdbx_seq_one_letter_code
_entity_poly.pdbx_strand_id
1 'polypeptide(L)'
;MRIFGIHEYELKEGIDNRHFESVMKSELMSPNVDMPGLESRHFLKGYKAQRKGSYAALWIFKSQEALEELFGTEGNPKRGPPNFMNFEDIVLNKFLDRPANKILFTDYWELAGRYI
;
A
#
# COMPACT_ATOMS: atom_id res chain seq x y z
N MET A 1 15.85 6.37 -9.65
CA MET A 1 15.04 5.22 -10.11
C MET A 1 13.84 5.09 -9.17
N ARG A 2 12.64 5.13 -9.72
CA ARG A 2 11.42 5.00 -8.92
C ARG A 2 11.29 3.61 -8.32
N ILE A 3 10.60 3.54 -7.18
CA ILE A 3 10.23 2.28 -6.55
C ILE A 3 8.71 2.13 -6.62
N PHE A 4 8.26 0.98 -7.11
CA PHE A 4 6.85 0.61 -7.16
C PHE A 4 6.59 -0.44 -6.10
N GLY A 5 5.90 -0.05 -5.04
CA GLY A 5 5.51 -0.98 -3.97
C GLY A 5 4.10 -1.48 -4.19
N ILE A 6 3.94 -2.78 -4.29
CA ILE A 6 2.63 -3.41 -4.45
C ILE A 6 2.29 -4.15 -3.17
N HIS A 7 1.20 -3.74 -2.51
CA HIS A 7 0.68 -4.37 -1.30
C HIS A 7 -0.57 -5.15 -1.66
N GLU A 8 -0.56 -6.45 -1.43
CA GLU A 8 -1.70 -7.32 -1.68
C GLU A 8 -2.50 -7.51 -0.40
N TYR A 9 -3.81 -7.31 -0.48
CA TYR A 9 -4.71 -7.39 0.66
C TYR A 9 -5.59 -8.64 0.62
N GLU A 10 -5.76 -9.26 1.78
CA GLU A 10 -6.73 -10.34 2.00
C GLU A 10 -7.67 -9.89 3.11
N LEU A 11 -8.97 -9.85 2.80
CA LEU A 11 -9.97 -9.41 3.76
C LEU A 11 -10.32 -10.51 4.75
N LYS A 12 -10.65 -10.11 5.97
CA LYS A 12 -11.25 -11.02 6.96
C LYS A 12 -12.55 -11.57 6.41
N GLU A 13 -12.88 -12.81 6.80
CA GLU A 13 -14.15 -13.41 6.47
C GLU A 13 -15.30 -12.53 7.00
N GLY A 14 -16.34 -12.39 6.19
CA GLY A 14 -17.51 -11.60 6.55
C GLY A 14 -17.40 -10.10 6.30
N ILE A 15 -16.26 -9.60 5.84
CA ILE A 15 -16.12 -8.19 5.49
C ILE A 15 -16.94 -7.88 4.23
N ASP A 16 -17.76 -6.83 4.30
CA ASP A 16 -18.48 -6.31 3.13
C ASP A 16 -17.50 -5.58 2.22
N ASN A 17 -17.36 -6.09 0.99
CA ASN A 17 -16.44 -5.52 0.00
C ASN A 17 -16.75 -4.06 -0.32
N ARG A 18 -18.04 -3.70 -0.42
CA ARG A 18 -18.43 -2.30 -0.72
C ARG A 18 -18.01 -1.35 0.40
N HIS A 19 -18.16 -1.81 1.63
CA HIS A 19 -17.73 -1.01 2.78
C HIS A 19 -16.22 -0.83 2.77
N PHE A 20 -15.46 -1.90 2.54
CA PHE A 20 -14.01 -1.83 2.44
C PHE A 20 -13.58 -0.87 1.33
N GLU A 21 -14.20 -0.97 0.15
CA GLU A 21 -13.89 -0.07 -0.98
C GLU A 21 -14.15 1.39 -0.62
N SER A 22 -15.28 1.66 0.04
CA SER A 22 -15.64 3.02 0.45
C SER A 22 -14.63 3.60 1.44
N VAL A 23 -14.25 2.82 2.45
CA VAL A 23 -13.29 3.26 3.45
C VAL A 23 -11.92 3.50 2.82
N MET A 24 -11.45 2.59 1.97
CA MET A 24 -10.14 2.73 1.31
C MET A 24 -10.09 3.92 0.35
N LYS A 25 -11.16 4.17 -0.39
CA LYS A 25 -11.23 5.35 -1.26
C LYS A 25 -11.15 6.66 -0.48
N SER A 26 -11.65 6.67 0.73
CA SER A 26 -11.59 7.83 1.61
C SER A 26 -10.25 7.92 2.35
N GLU A 27 -9.88 6.88 3.07
CA GLU A 27 -8.75 6.90 3.99
C GLU A 27 -7.39 6.78 3.29
N LEU A 28 -7.27 5.87 2.32
CA LEU A 28 -6.03 5.70 1.58
C LEU A 28 -5.71 6.93 0.72
N MET A 29 -6.74 7.59 0.19
CA MET A 29 -6.59 8.78 -0.65
C MET A 29 -6.53 10.07 0.15
N SER A 30 -6.64 10.01 1.47
CA SER A 30 -6.56 11.19 2.33
C SER A 30 -5.15 11.81 2.30
N PRO A 31 -5.05 13.16 2.31
CA PRO A 31 -3.75 13.82 2.46
C PRO A 31 -3.01 13.42 3.74
N ASN A 32 -3.73 12.91 4.75
CA ASN A 32 -3.11 12.44 5.99
C ASN A 32 -2.15 11.26 5.78
N VAL A 33 -2.21 10.58 4.64
CA VAL A 33 -1.33 9.46 4.31
C VAL A 33 -0.18 9.90 3.39
N ASP A 34 -0.11 11.19 3.04
CA ASP A 34 0.98 11.71 2.23
C ASP A 34 2.32 11.56 2.97
N MET A 35 3.37 11.24 2.21
CA MET A 35 4.71 11.04 2.75
C MET A 35 5.75 11.68 1.83
N PRO A 36 6.87 12.19 2.41
CA PRO A 36 7.95 12.72 1.58
C PRO A 36 8.46 11.68 0.58
N GLY A 37 8.57 12.08 -0.68
CA GLY A 37 9.05 11.20 -1.75
C GLY A 37 8.01 10.26 -2.33
N LEU A 38 6.82 10.17 -1.75
CA LEU A 38 5.70 9.43 -2.34
C LEU A 38 5.10 10.26 -3.46
N GLU A 39 5.18 9.75 -4.70
CA GLU A 39 4.69 10.45 -5.88
C GLU A 39 3.23 10.16 -6.17
N SER A 40 2.81 8.92 -5.95
CA SER A 40 1.40 8.54 -6.13
C SER A 40 1.10 7.27 -5.35
N ARG A 41 -0.20 7.04 -5.13
CA ARG A 41 -0.71 5.79 -4.58
C ARG A 41 -2.05 5.47 -5.23
N HIS A 42 -2.31 4.19 -5.41
CA HIS A 42 -3.47 3.73 -6.16
C HIS A 42 -4.11 2.57 -5.41
N PHE A 43 -5.43 2.59 -5.35
CA PHE A 43 -6.19 1.47 -4.81
C PHE A 43 -6.75 0.66 -5.99
N LEU A 44 -6.47 -0.64 -5.99
CA LEU A 44 -6.70 -1.51 -7.13
C LEU A 44 -7.62 -2.67 -6.77
N LYS A 45 -8.42 -3.09 -7.74
CA LYS A 45 -9.24 -4.29 -7.63
C LYS A 45 -8.96 -5.18 -8.83
N GLY A 46 -8.75 -6.46 -8.59
CA GLY A 46 -8.50 -7.42 -9.65
C GLY A 46 -9.70 -7.52 -10.60
N TYR A 47 -9.44 -7.28 -11.87
CA TYR A 47 -10.47 -7.35 -12.91
C TYR A 47 -10.56 -8.76 -13.51
N LYS A 48 -9.42 -9.44 -13.61
CA LYS A 48 -9.30 -10.67 -14.38
C LYS A 48 -8.15 -11.53 -13.87
N ALA A 49 -8.22 -12.83 -14.07
CA ALA A 49 -7.22 -13.84 -13.71
C ALA A 49 -7.16 -14.13 -12.20
N GLN A 50 -5.99 -14.51 -11.68
CA GLN A 50 -5.87 -15.09 -10.34
C GLN A 50 -6.37 -14.20 -9.22
N ARG A 51 -6.17 -12.90 -9.35
CA ARG A 51 -6.54 -11.94 -8.30
C ARG A 51 -7.86 -11.24 -8.58
N LYS A 52 -8.70 -11.78 -9.47
CA LYS A 52 -10.01 -11.21 -9.78
C LYS A 52 -10.85 -11.05 -8.51
N GLY A 53 -11.32 -9.83 -8.27
CA GLY A 53 -12.11 -9.49 -7.08
C GLY A 53 -11.30 -9.22 -5.83
N SER A 54 -9.99 -9.44 -5.85
CA SER A 54 -9.10 -9.13 -4.74
C SER A 54 -8.55 -7.72 -4.84
N TYR A 55 -8.03 -7.21 -3.74
CA TYR A 55 -7.58 -5.83 -3.64
C TYR A 55 -6.07 -5.72 -3.50
N ALA A 56 -5.55 -4.58 -3.95
CA ALA A 56 -4.15 -4.24 -3.79
C ALA A 56 -3.99 -2.72 -3.71
N ALA A 57 -2.85 -2.26 -3.23
CA ALA A 57 -2.45 -0.86 -3.32
C ALA A 57 -1.10 -0.78 -4.01
N LEU A 58 -0.95 0.21 -4.86
CA LEU A 58 0.31 0.53 -5.52
C LEU A 58 0.81 1.87 -4.97
N TRP A 59 2.04 1.86 -4.48
CA TRP A 59 2.71 3.03 -3.92
C TRP A 59 3.94 3.32 -4.77
N ILE A 60 4.07 4.54 -5.28
CA ILE A 60 5.21 4.92 -6.11
C ILE A 60 6.03 5.97 -5.40
N PHE A 61 7.27 5.61 -5.06
CA PHE A 61 8.26 6.51 -4.47
C PHE A 61 9.26 6.98 -5.52
N LYS A 62 9.73 8.21 -5.38
CA LYS A 62 10.66 8.82 -6.34
C LYS A 62 12.00 8.08 -6.41
N SER A 63 12.42 7.43 -5.31
CA SER A 63 13.72 6.76 -5.24
C SER A 63 13.75 5.74 -4.10
N GLN A 64 14.73 4.85 -4.16
CA GLN A 64 15.02 3.91 -3.09
C GLN A 64 15.38 4.65 -1.79
N GLU A 65 16.18 5.70 -1.89
CA GLU A 65 16.60 6.48 -0.73
C GLU A 65 15.39 7.09 -0.01
N ALA A 66 14.43 7.64 -0.76
CA ALA A 66 13.22 8.21 -0.17
C ALA A 66 12.40 7.16 0.56
N LEU A 67 12.25 5.97 -0.02
CA LEU A 67 11.54 4.86 0.61
C LEU A 67 12.25 4.40 1.89
N GLU A 68 13.56 4.19 1.81
CA GLU A 68 14.35 3.67 2.94
C GLU A 68 14.43 4.66 4.10
N GLU A 69 14.39 5.95 3.82
CA GLU A 69 14.35 6.96 4.87
C GLU A 69 13.13 6.81 5.76
N LEU A 70 12.00 6.40 5.19
CA LEU A 70 10.74 6.21 5.93
C LEU A 70 10.57 4.80 6.48
N PHE A 71 10.90 3.78 5.70
CA PHE A 71 10.61 2.38 6.02
C PHE A 71 11.84 1.54 6.29
N GLY A 72 13.02 2.13 6.24
CA GLY A 72 14.27 1.42 6.49
C GLY A 72 14.68 0.54 5.34
N THR A 73 15.66 -0.31 5.60
CA THR A 73 16.17 -1.28 4.63
C THR A 73 15.62 -2.66 4.93
N GLU A 74 15.85 -3.61 4.01
CA GLU A 74 15.43 -4.99 4.21
C GLU A 74 16.06 -5.59 5.48
N GLY A 75 17.32 -5.26 5.76
CA GLY A 75 18.03 -5.74 6.97
C GLY A 75 17.72 -4.97 8.23
N ASN A 76 17.13 -3.77 8.12
CA ASN A 76 16.79 -2.92 9.26
C ASN A 76 15.48 -2.17 8.97
N PRO A 77 14.33 -2.87 8.96
CA PRO A 77 13.05 -2.27 8.61
C PRO A 77 12.55 -1.31 9.70
N LYS A 78 11.80 -0.29 9.25
CA LYS A 78 11.05 0.63 10.10
C LYS A 78 9.58 0.56 9.73
N ARG A 79 8.70 0.90 10.67
CA ARG A 79 7.25 0.88 10.41
C ARG A 79 6.75 2.05 9.58
N GLY A 80 7.58 3.06 9.36
CA GLY A 80 7.19 4.27 8.66
C GLY A 80 6.77 5.39 9.60
N PRO A 81 6.30 6.52 9.04
CA PRO A 81 5.92 7.67 9.84
C PRO A 81 4.61 7.43 10.60
N PRO A 82 4.34 8.23 11.66
CA PRO A 82 3.15 8.05 12.50
C PRO A 82 1.82 8.08 11.74
N ASN A 83 1.69 8.92 10.73
CA ASN A 83 0.46 8.99 9.93
C ASN A 83 0.22 7.69 9.16
N PHE A 84 1.26 7.07 8.61
CA PHE A 84 1.16 5.77 7.95
C PHE A 84 0.84 4.67 8.96
N MET A 85 1.51 4.68 10.11
CA MET A 85 1.24 3.72 11.19
C MET A 85 -0.22 3.79 11.66
N ASN A 86 -0.75 5.00 11.80
CA ASN A 86 -2.15 5.19 12.15
C ASN A 86 -3.09 4.61 11.10
N PHE A 87 -2.78 4.82 9.82
CA PHE A 87 -3.55 4.23 8.73
C PHE A 87 -3.56 2.70 8.82
N GLU A 88 -2.40 2.09 9.03
CA GLU A 88 -2.32 0.64 9.21
C GLU A 88 -3.13 0.16 10.40
N ASP A 89 -2.93 0.78 11.56
CA ASP A 89 -3.51 0.31 12.83
C ASP A 89 -5.01 0.58 12.92
N ILE A 90 -5.47 1.72 12.43
CA ILE A 90 -6.87 2.14 12.58
C ILE A 90 -7.73 1.65 11.41
N VAL A 91 -7.18 1.64 10.19
CA VAL A 91 -7.94 1.29 8.98
C VAL A 91 -7.69 -0.16 8.57
N LEU A 92 -6.46 -0.50 8.21
CA LEU A 92 -6.17 -1.81 7.62
C LEU A 92 -6.45 -2.96 8.58
N ASN A 93 -6.08 -2.85 9.84
CA ASN A 93 -6.25 -3.93 10.81
C ASN A 93 -7.72 -4.30 11.07
N LYS A 94 -8.65 -3.41 10.75
CA LYS A 94 -10.09 -3.72 10.87
C LYS A 94 -10.57 -4.69 9.81
N PHE A 95 -9.96 -4.65 8.64
CA PHE A 95 -10.47 -5.34 7.46
C PHE A 95 -9.61 -6.52 7.01
N LEU A 96 -8.32 -6.50 7.32
CA LEU A 96 -7.40 -7.49 6.78
C LEU A 96 -7.30 -8.73 7.65
N ASP A 97 -7.19 -9.88 6.99
CA ASP A 97 -7.09 -11.19 7.63
C ASP A 97 -5.82 -11.34 8.45
N ARG A 98 -4.80 -10.54 8.14
CA ARG A 98 -3.54 -10.54 8.88
C ARG A 98 -3.17 -9.12 9.30
N PRO A 99 -2.36 -8.97 10.38
CA PRO A 99 -1.89 -7.66 10.82
C PRO A 99 -1.22 -6.88 9.67
N ALA A 100 -1.36 -5.55 9.69
CA ALA A 100 -0.83 -4.70 8.64
C ALA A 100 0.68 -4.87 8.41
N ASN A 101 1.44 -5.14 9.48
CA ASN A 101 2.88 -5.38 9.37
C ASN A 101 3.24 -6.73 8.75
N LYS A 102 2.25 -7.56 8.42
CA LYS A 102 2.43 -8.85 7.74
C LYS A 102 1.77 -8.88 6.37
N ILE A 103 1.37 -7.73 5.86
CA ILE A 103 0.84 -7.63 4.50
C ILE A 103 1.91 -8.11 3.52
N LEU A 104 1.49 -8.93 2.56
CA LEU A 104 2.37 -9.34 1.47
C LEU A 104 2.61 -8.14 0.58
N PHE A 105 3.88 -7.79 0.42
CA PHE A 105 4.25 -6.71 -0.48
C PHE A 105 5.54 -7.01 -1.20
N THR A 106 5.72 -6.37 -2.35
CA THR A 106 6.96 -6.40 -3.10
C THR A 106 7.26 -5.00 -3.57
N ASP A 107 8.48 -4.55 -3.35
CA ASP A 107 8.97 -3.30 -3.90
C ASP A 107 9.82 -3.59 -5.13
N TYR A 108 9.47 -2.95 -6.25
CA TYR A 108 10.14 -3.14 -7.53
C TYR A 108 10.89 -1.88 -7.92
N TRP A 109 12.12 -2.04 -8.41
CA TRP A 109 12.77 -0.95 -9.12
C TRP A 109 12.13 -0.80 -10.51
N GLU A 110 11.83 0.42 -10.89
CA GLU A 110 11.47 0.68 -12.29
C GLU A 110 12.75 0.72 -13.12
N LEU A 111 13.08 -0.38 -13.80
CA LEU A 111 14.27 -0.44 -14.64
C LEU A 111 14.06 0.31 -15.96
N ALA A 112 12.83 0.33 -16.45
CA ALA A 112 12.45 1.07 -17.66
C ALA A 112 10.96 1.36 -17.60
N GLY A 113 10.55 2.50 -18.14
CA GLY A 113 9.15 2.87 -18.24
C GLY A 113 8.97 3.84 -19.40
N ARG A 114 7.77 3.83 -19.97
CA ARG A 114 7.38 4.80 -20.99
C ARG A 114 6.00 5.34 -20.68
N TYR A 115 5.95 6.62 -20.40
CA TYR A 115 4.71 7.33 -20.04
C TYR A 115 4.19 8.08 -21.28
N ILE A 116 3.06 7.64 -21.82
CA ILE A 116 2.47 8.17 -23.04
C ILE A 116 1.07 8.69 -22.80
#